data_5b99a4f93993b2c61a8c2165bfc8540a
#
_entry.id   5b99a4f93993b2c61a8c2165bfc8540a
#
_cell.length_a   1.000
_cell.length_b   1.000
_cell.length_c   1.000
_cell.angle_alpha   90.00
_cell.angle_beta   90.00
_cell.angle_gamma   90.00
#
_symmetry.space_group_name_H-M   'P 1'
#
loop_
_entity.id
_entity.type
_entity.pdbx_description
1 polymer ?
#
loop_
_entity_poly.entity_id
_entity_poly.type
_entity_poly.pdbx_seq_one_letter_code
_entity_poly.pdbx_strand_id
1 'polypeptide(L)'
;MKKLYLILSLCICSTYLFSQSAYSNIESETNNIQTSLPNFNNSSSLSQTTIWSEDFSGGFPSQWSTSSTNMAGAFATCPWAWSTDGTWGYWNGNQGNSPSNAITSTTSSDGFLICDTDSANHYANGQPSGSTYQYIESYVTTNAIDLSMYPAVSVEFEHLFRYNNLGNTNFTPPTVYVSSDSINWTEYQVHGGISNNTQSSNPEYTSINISTVAGNQSTVYLKFGWVARCYYWMIDDIKIVETDPNRLEIADHTYGGWWLGYQLLGDLGADYTFNPMSQAMQNPYRMEAVVQNNGASSQTNTKLNTLISDDLGNTISTASSNAITSMVNSYDTLATTTNFSPTSYGYHEISFWASSDSFPTTDTLVRGTVVTDTVYGID
;
A
#
# COMPACT_ATOMS: atom_id res chain seq x y z
N MET A 1 16.82 52.73 -12.26
CA MET A 1 15.88 51.59 -12.34
C MET A 1 16.21 50.55 -13.43
N LYS A 2 16.61 50.93 -14.64
CA LYS A 2 16.94 49.94 -15.71
C LYS A 2 18.15 49.04 -15.45
N LYS A 3 19.14 49.48 -14.64
CA LYS A 3 20.31 48.66 -14.30
C LYS A 3 20.03 47.58 -13.25
N LEU A 4 19.01 47.75 -12.41
CA LEU A 4 18.64 46.76 -11.36
C LEU A 4 17.95 45.53 -11.96
N TYR A 5 17.15 45.72 -13.01
CA TYR A 5 16.47 44.62 -13.71
C TYR A 5 17.44 43.72 -14.48
N LEU A 6 18.55 44.25 -14.97
CA LEU A 6 19.55 43.47 -15.72
C LEU A 6 20.33 42.54 -14.79
N ILE A 7 20.63 42.97 -13.55
CA ILE A 7 21.32 42.14 -12.55
C ILE A 7 20.41 41.05 -12.06
N LEU A 8 19.12 41.31 -11.84
CA LEU A 8 18.16 40.33 -11.44
C LEU A 8 17.91 39.25 -12.52
N SER A 9 17.89 39.66 -13.78
CA SER A 9 17.77 38.74 -14.92
C SER A 9 18.99 37.83 -15.08
N LEU A 10 20.20 38.32 -14.80
CA LEU A 10 21.42 37.51 -14.86
C LEU A 10 21.49 36.51 -13.70
N CYS A 11 21.03 36.88 -12.51
CA CYS A 11 20.98 35.95 -11.39
C CYS A 11 19.96 34.79 -11.61
N ILE A 12 18.83 35.08 -12.25
CA ILE A 12 17.82 34.06 -12.56
C ILE A 12 18.35 33.10 -13.66
N CYS A 13 19.05 33.63 -14.68
CA CYS A 13 19.66 32.78 -15.72
C CYS A 13 20.80 31.90 -15.17
N SER A 14 21.59 32.38 -14.19
CA SER A 14 22.67 31.58 -13.61
C SER A 14 22.16 30.43 -12.75
N THR A 15 21.05 30.61 -12.03
CA THR A 15 20.42 29.53 -11.25
C THR A 15 19.81 28.44 -12.15
N TYR A 16 19.26 28.82 -13.31
CA TYR A 16 18.73 27.83 -14.27
C TYR A 16 19.84 26.99 -14.92
N LEU A 17 21.00 27.58 -15.19
CA LEU A 17 22.14 26.85 -15.77
C LEU A 17 22.78 25.85 -14.76
N PHE A 18 22.78 26.19 -13.48
CA PHE A 18 23.27 25.25 -12.46
C PHE A 18 22.33 24.06 -12.22
N SER A 19 21.02 24.27 -12.33
CA SER A 19 20.05 23.17 -12.19
C SER A 19 20.09 22.18 -13.38
N GLN A 20 20.28 22.69 -14.60
CA GLN A 20 20.43 21.84 -15.80
C GLN A 20 21.75 21.08 -15.84
N SER A 21 22.84 21.64 -15.30
CA SER A 21 24.13 20.95 -15.20
C SER A 21 24.08 19.79 -14.17
N ALA A 22 23.37 20.00 -13.07
CA ALA A 22 23.17 18.93 -12.07
C ALA A 22 22.32 17.77 -12.63
N TYR A 23 21.25 18.10 -13.37
CA TYR A 23 20.37 17.09 -13.98
C TYR A 23 21.08 16.24 -15.05
N SER A 24 21.93 16.86 -15.88
CA SER A 24 22.71 16.12 -16.89
C SER A 24 23.75 15.18 -16.27
N ASN A 25 24.26 15.50 -15.09
CA ASN A 25 25.21 14.63 -14.40
C ASN A 25 24.52 13.42 -13.74
N ILE A 26 23.29 13.59 -13.25
CA ILE A 26 22.46 12.50 -12.72
C ILE A 26 22.16 11.47 -13.82
N GLU A 27 21.74 11.91 -15.01
CA GLU A 27 21.48 11.01 -16.14
C GLU A 27 22.73 10.25 -16.59
N SER A 28 23.93 10.84 -16.49
CA SER A 28 25.16 10.17 -16.88
C SER A 28 25.64 9.14 -15.85
N GLU A 29 25.36 9.35 -14.57
CA GLU A 29 25.69 8.39 -13.51
C GLU A 29 24.69 7.24 -13.46
N THR A 30 23.38 7.50 -13.64
CA THR A 30 22.36 6.45 -13.66
C THR A 30 22.51 5.47 -14.83
N ASN A 31 23.01 5.92 -15.98
CA ASN A 31 23.27 5.03 -17.13
C ASN A 31 24.42 4.03 -16.91
N ASN A 32 25.27 4.24 -15.90
CA ASN A 32 26.36 3.33 -15.56
C ASN A 32 26.00 2.37 -14.39
N ILE A 33 24.89 2.64 -13.69
CA ILE A 33 24.40 1.81 -12.60
C ILE A 33 23.13 1.09 -13.09
N GLN A 34 23.26 0.24 -14.12
CA GLN A 34 22.22 -0.71 -14.48
C GLN A 34 22.32 -1.91 -13.54
N THR A 35 22.08 -1.69 -12.25
CA THR A 35 21.65 -2.77 -11.37
C THR A 35 20.15 -2.93 -11.62
N SER A 36 19.77 -4.04 -12.23
CA SER A 36 18.38 -4.46 -12.25
C SER A 36 17.87 -4.43 -10.81
N LEU A 37 16.96 -3.52 -10.50
CA LEU A 37 16.23 -3.60 -9.25
C LEU A 37 15.68 -5.02 -9.14
N PRO A 38 15.89 -5.73 -8.04
CA PRO A 38 15.35 -7.07 -7.92
C PRO A 38 13.84 -6.97 -8.09
N ASN A 39 13.30 -7.75 -9.01
CA ASN A 39 11.86 -7.94 -9.13
C ASN A 39 11.37 -8.48 -7.79
N PHE A 40 10.59 -7.69 -7.07
CA PHE A 40 9.94 -8.12 -5.85
C PHE A 40 8.85 -9.14 -6.20
N ASN A 41 9.23 -10.38 -6.39
CA ASN A 41 8.29 -11.47 -6.29
C ASN A 41 8.09 -11.74 -4.79
N ASN A 42 7.22 -10.96 -4.16
CA ASN A 42 6.73 -11.25 -2.83
C ASN A 42 5.81 -12.46 -2.90
N SER A 43 6.38 -13.64 -2.83
CA SER A 43 5.62 -14.79 -2.40
C SER A 43 6.56 -15.93 -2.04
N SER A 44 7.00 -16.00 -0.80
CA SER A 44 7.12 -17.31 -0.20
C SER A 44 5.69 -17.78 0.07
N SER A 45 5.02 -18.32 -0.94
CA SER A 45 3.80 -19.03 -0.73
C SER A 45 4.14 -20.30 0.07
N LEU A 46 4.11 -20.20 1.38
CA LEU A 46 3.76 -21.37 2.18
C LEU A 46 2.45 -21.86 1.55
N SER A 47 2.38 -23.12 1.15
CA SER A 47 1.21 -23.70 0.52
C SER A 47 0.04 -23.68 1.49
N GLN A 48 -0.61 -22.52 1.60
CA GLN A 48 -1.81 -22.37 2.42
C GLN A 48 -2.96 -23.11 1.75
N THR A 49 -3.74 -23.82 2.53
CA THR A 49 -4.94 -24.51 2.02
C THR A 49 -6.00 -23.44 1.71
N THR A 50 -6.36 -23.29 0.46
CA THR A 50 -7.53 -22.50 0.07
C THR A 50 -8.80 -23.27 0.45
N ILE A 51 -9.64 -22.64 1.27
CA ILE A 51 -10.89 -23.19 1.78
C ILE A 51 -12.06 -22.78 0.86
N TRP A 52 -12.05 -21.54 0.42
CA TRP A 52 -13.05 -20.95 -0.44
C TRP A 52 -12.41 -19.87 -1.32
N SER A 53 -12.93 -19.69 -2.54
CA SER A 53 -12.45 -18.63 -3.45
C SER A 53 -13.54 -18.15 -4.40
N GLU A 54 -13.36 -16.92 -4.90
CA GLU A 54 -14.13 -16.28 -5.97
C GLU A 54 -13.20 -15.47 -6.86
N ASP A 55 -13.14 -15.80 -8.13
CA ASP A 55 -12.29 -15.18 -9.16
C ASP A 55 -13.10 -14.39 -10.21
N PHE A 56 -14.42 -14.27 -9.98
CA PHE A 56 -15.37 -13.56 -10.84
C PHE A 56 -15.43 -13.99 -12.31
N SER A 57 -14.83 -15.12 -12.68
CA SER A 57 -14.90 -15.67 -14.05
C SER A 57 -16.31 -15.98 -14.51
N GLY A 58 -17.23 -16.20 -13.56
CA GLY A 58 -18.66 -16.40 -13.80
C GLY A 58 -19.50 -15.11 -13.87
N GLY A 59 -18.90 -13.93 -13.78
CA GLY A 59 -19.61 -12.66 -13.65
C GLY A 59 -19.93 -12.30 -12.20
N PHE A 60 -20.89 -11.40 -11.98
CA PHE A 60 -21.33 -11.07 -10.61
C PHE A 60 -22.02 -12.27 -9.97
N PRO A 61 -21.52 -12.76 -8.80
CA PRO A 61 -22.08 -13.95 -8.18
C PRO A 61 -23.56 -13.79 -7.80
N SER A 62 -24.42 -14.63 -8.33
CA SER A 62 -25.88 -14.46 -8.23
C SER A 62 -26.45 -14.52 -6.81
N GLN A 63 -25.71 -15.10 -5.86
CA GLN A 63 -26.09 -15.19 -4.45
C GLN A 63 -25.54 -14.04 -3.61
N TRP A 64 -24.72 -13.20 -4.19
CA TRP A 64 -24.22 -12.01 -3.51
C TRP A 64 -25.24 -10.88 -3.58
N SER A 65 -25.15 -9.96 -2.66
CA SER A 65 -25.98 -8.77 -2.64
C SER A 65 -25.13 -7.51 -2.65
N THR A 66 -25.64 -6.47 -3.28
CA THR A 66 -25.03 -5.15 -3.24
C THR A 66 -26.04 -4.15 -2.68
N SER A 67 -25.55 -3.19 -1.91
CA SER A 67 -26.33 -2.06 -1.43
C SER A 67 -25.56 -0.78 -1.64
N SER A 68 -26.27 0.29 -1.98
CA SER A 68 -25.65 1.60 -2.13
C SER A 68 -26.64 2.70 -1.74
N THR A 69 -26.14 3.69 -1.02
CA THR A 69 -26.92 4.84 -0.56
C THR A 69 -26.16 6.12 -0.89
N ASN A 70 -26.84 7.05 -1.54
CA ASN A 70 -26.33 8.40 -1.69
C ASN A 70 -26.72 9.22 -0.47
N MET A 71 -25.74 9.72 0.28
CA MET A 71 -25.99 10.43 1.53
C MET A 71 -26.66 11.81 1.35
N ALA A 72 -26.67 12.34 0.13
CA ALA A 72 -27.44 13.54 -0.21
C ALA A 72 -28.92 13.25 -0.60
N GLY A 73 -29.34 11.98 -0.57
CA GLY A 73 -30.73 11.55 -0.73
C GLY A 73 -31.12 11.28 -2.18
N ALA A 74 -31.53 12.27 -2.94
CA ALA A 74 -32.17 12.11 -4.25
C ALA A 74 -31.20 11.79 -5.43
N PHE A 75 -29.92 11.68 -5.19
CA PHE A 75 -28.91 11.40 -6.21
C PHE A 75 -28.76 9.90 -6.48
N ALA A 76 -28.22 9.57 -7.66
CA ALA A 76 -27.91 8.20 -8.02
C ALA A 76 -26.88 7.57 -7.08
N THR A 77 -26.97 6.27 -6.91
CA THR A 77 -26.08 5.43 -6.08
C THR A 77 -24.99 4.80 -6.94
N CYS A 78 -24.04 4.14 -6.32
CA CYS A 78 -22.94 3.41 -6.97
C CYS A 78 -22.87 1.99 -6.40
N PRO A 79 -23.77 1.09 -6.77
CA PRO A 79 -23.66 -0.32 -6.36
C PRO A 79 -22.38 -0.95 -6.95
N TRP A 80 -21.80 -1.89 -6.22
CA TRP A 80 -20.72 -2.71 -6.76
C TRP A 80 -21.18 -3.45 -8.02
N ALA A 81 -20.34 -3.48 -9.02
CA ALA A 81 -20.62 -4.09 -10.31
C ALA A 81 -19.46 -4.98 -10.75
N TRP A 82 -19.77 -6.00 -11.53
CA TRP A 82 -18.77 -6.78 -12.26
C TRP A 82 -18.37 -6.05 -13.52
N SER A 83 -17.07 -6.09 -13.86
CA SER A 83 -16.52 -5.44 -15.04
C SER A 83 -15.27 -6.17 -15.54
N THR A 84 -14.96 -5.98 -16.81
CA THR A 84 -13.66 -6.29 -17.44
C THR A 84 -12.92 -5.02 -17.85
N ASP A 85 -13.52 -3.86 -17.59
CA ASP A 85 -12.99 -2.55 -17.97
C ASP A 85 -12.41 -1.83 -16.72
N GLY A 86 -11.62 -0.80 -16.95
CA GLY A 86 -11.12 0.07 -15.91
C GLY A 86 -12.15 1.08 -15.41
N THR A 87 -11.68 2.09 -14.69
CA THR A 87 -12.50 3.18 -14.17
C THR A 87 -12.95 4.13 -15.28
N TRP A 88 -14.15 4.71 -15.09
CA TRP A 88 -14.76 5.68 -16.00
C TRP A 88 -14.94 7.07 -15.38
N GLY A 89 -14.47 7.28 -14.17
CA GLY A 89 -14.60 8.56 -13.47
C GLY A 89 -13.72 9.66 -14.04
N TYR A 90 -14.03 10.89 -13.68
CA TYR A 90 -13.27 12.06 -14.11
C TYR A 90 -11.85 12.09 -13.52
N TRP A 91 -11.69 11.67 -12.25
CA TRP A 91 -10.44 11.73 -11.49
C TRP A 91 -9.68 10.39 -11.43
N ASN A 92 -9.88 9.51 -12.38
CA ASN A 92 -9.31 8.18 -12.37
C ASN A 92 -7.86 8.09 -12.90
N GLY A 93 -7.11 9.14 -12.80
CA GLY A 93 -5.72 9.21 -13.24
C GLY A 93 -5.49 10.14 -14.43
N ASN A 94 -6.42 10.22 -15.39
CA ASN A 94 -6.26 11.01 -16.59
C ASN A 94 -7.14 12.28 -16.65
N GLN A 95 -7.93 12.54 -15.63
CA GLN A 95 -8.89 13.65 -15.61
C GLN A 95 -9.73 13.71 -16.91
N GLY A 96 -10.27 12.58 -17.31
CA GLY A 96 -10.97 12.45 -18.56
C GLY A 96 -12.06 11.39 -18.54
N ASN A 97 -12.71 11.20 -19.66
CA ASN A 97 -13.88 10.33 -19.81
C ASN A 97 -13.52 8.96 -20.39
N SER A 98 -12.28 8.55 -20.32
CA SER A 98 -11.83 7.27 -20.85
C SER A 98 -11.62 6.27 -19.72
N PRO A 99 -11.92 4.98 -19.94
CA PRO A 99 -11.55 3.93 -19.01
C PRO A 99 -10.05 3.94 -18.79
N SER A 100 -9.63 3.81 -17.55
CA SER A 100 -8.22 3.75 -17.22
C SER A 100 -8.01 2.93 -15.95
N ASN A 101 -6.77 2.52 -15.71
CA ASN A 101 -6.39 1.84 -14.47
C ASN A 101 -7.28 0.63 -14.15
N ALA A 102 -7.47 -0.29 -15.10
CA ALA A 102 -8.02 -1.59 -14.77
C ALA A 102 -7.05 -2.29 -13.80
N ILE A 103 -7.61 -3.06 -12.87
CA ILE A 103 -6.80 -3.93 -12.02
C ILE A 103 -6.04 -4.93 -12.90
N THR A 104 -4.80 -5.26 -12.51
CA THR A 104 -3.96 -6.28 -13.19
C THR A 104 -3.75 -7.49 -12.29
N SER A 105 -4.82 -7.92 -11.62
CA SER A 105 -4.87 -9.12 -10.78
C SER A 105 -4.63 -10.40 -11.56
N THR A 106 -4.42 -11.48 -10.86
CA THR A 106 -4.08 -12.79 -11.44
C THR A 106 -5.10 -13.25 -12.48
N THR A 107 -6.42 -13.03 -12.23
CA THR A 107 -7.51 -13.44 -13.15
C THR A 107 -8.28 -12.24 -13.75
N SER A 108 -7.71 -11.05 -13.75
CA SER A 108 -8.38 -9.81 -14.21
C SER A 108 -8.97 -9.86 -15.63
N SER A 109 -8.44 -10.73 -16.49
CA SER A 109 -9.01 -10.95 -17.83
C SER A 109 -10.41 -11.55 -17.80
N ASP A 110 -10.78 -12.22 -16.74
CA ASP A 110 -12.06 -12.92 -16.57
C ASP A 110 -13.12 -12.03 -15.90
N GLY A 111 -12.67 -10.87 -15.38
CA GLY A 111 -13.49 -9.85 -14.73
C GLY A 111 -13.20 -9.71 -13.25
N PHE A 112 -13.67 -8.62 -12.69
CA PHE A 112 -13.47 -8.22 -11.29
C PHE A 112 -14.65 -7.41 -10.78
N LEU A 113 -14.74 -7.16 -9.48
CA LEU A 113 -15.70 -6.22 -8.91
C LEU A 113 -15.15 -4.81 -8.85
N ILE A 114 -15.99 -3.82 -9.15
CA ILE A 114 -15.65 -2.41 -9.08
C ILE A 114 -16.75 -1.60 -8.40
N CYS A 115 -16.34 -0.64 -7.56
CA CYS A 115 -17.16 0.48 -7.10
C CYS A 115 -16.46 1.78 -7.47
N ASP A 116 -17.00 2.52 -8.45
CA ASP A 116 -16.44 3.77 -8.99
C ASP A 116 -17.35 4.95 -8.67
N THR A 117 -17.19 5.54 -7.47
CA THR A 117 -18.00 6.68 -7.03
C THR A 117 -17.67 7.97 -7.79
N ASP A 118 -16.49 8.07 -8.40
CA ASP A 118 -16.14 9.16 -9.30
C ASP A 118 -16.98 9.13 -10.56
N SER A 119 -17.09 7.97 -11.19
CA SER A 119 -17.96 7.77 -12.36
C SER A 119 -19.43 8.03 -12.04
N ALA A 120 -19.94 7.49 -10.93
CA ALA A 120 -21.32 7.68 -10.52
C ALA A 120 -21.65 9.16 -10.28
N ASN A 121 -20.77 9.90 -9.64
CA ASN A 121 -20.97 11.33 -9.42
C ASN A 121 -20.88 12.13 -10.72
N HIS A 122 -19.89 11.87 -11.55
CA HIS A 122 -19.67 12.64 -12.77
C HIS A 122 -20.79 12.41 -13.80
N TYR A 123 -21.17 11.17 -14.04
CA TYR A 123 -22.13 10.83 -15.09
C TYR A 123 -23.56 10.70 -14.57
N ALA A 124 -23.78 9.90 -13.54
CA ALA A 124 -25.14 9.62 -13.08
C ALA A 124 -25.74 10.76 -12.27
N ASN A 125 -24.94 11.49 -11.52
CA ASN A 125 -25.39 12.64 -10.71
C ASN A 125 -25.21 13.97 -11.44
N GLY A 126 -24.62 14.00 -12.63
CA GLY A 126 -24.41 15.22 -13.43
C GLY A 126 -23.57 16.27 -12.72
N GLN A 127 -22.67 15.85 -11.86
CA GLN A 127 -21.81 16.75 -11.10
C GLN A 127 -20.61 17.18 -11.95
N PRO A 128 -20.22 18.46 -11.95
CA PRO A 128 -18.93 18.87 -12.43
C PRO A 128 -17.87 18.30 -11.51
N SER A 129 -16.63 18.20 -11.95
CA SER A 129 -15.55 17.55 -11.20
C SER A 129 -15.45 17.98 -9.72
N GLY A 130 -15.23 17.01 -8.84
CA GLY A 130 -14.65 17.15 -7.53
C GLY A 130 -15.53 17.77 -6.42
N SER A 131 -15.58 19.08 -6.31
CA SER A 131 -16.10 19.76 -5.11
C SER A 131 -17.61 19.60 -4.86
N THR A 132 -18.37 19.28 -5.89
CA THR A 132 -19.84 19.09 -5.82
C THR A 132 -20.26 17.62 -5.76
N TYR A 133 -19.30 16.69 -5.81
CA TYR A 133 -19.57 15.26 -5.71
C TYR A 133 -20.26 14.91 -4.39
N GLN A 134 -21.20 13.99 -4.47
CA GLN A 134 -21.97 13.51 -3.34
C GLN A 134 -21.32 12.29 -2.70
N TYR A 135 -21.52 12.12 -1.40
CA TYR A 135 -21.07 10.94 -0.67
C TYR A 135 -21.93 9.74 -1.00
N ILE A 136 -21.30 8.64 -1.31
CA ILE A 136 -21.94 7.37 -1.61
C ILE A 136 -21.35 6.31 -0.71
N GLU A 137 -22.20 5.62 0.03
CA GLU A 137 -21.89 4.39 0.74
C GLU A 137 -22.23 3.21 -0.16
N SER A 138 -21.31 2.26 -0.31
CA SER A 138 -21.52 1.11 -1.19
C SER A 138 -20.91 -0.14 -0.58
N TYR A 139 -21.71 -1.19 -0.52
CA TYR A 139 -21.31 -2.46 0.04
C TYR A 139 -21.66 -3.60 -0.91
N VAL A 140 -20.79 -4.63 -0.96
CA VAL A 140 -21.08 -5.91 -1.56
C VAL A 140 -20.89 -7.00 -0.49
N THR A 141 -21.84 -7.93 -0.41
CA THR A 141 -21.88 -8.96 0.63
C THR A 141 -21.98 -10.34 -0.01
N THR A 142 -21.13 -11.28 0.44
CA THR A 142 -21.14 -12.68 -0.01
C THR A 142 -22.40 -13.40 0.47
N ASN A 143 -22.68 -14.56 -0.11
CA ASN A 143 -23.49 -15.58 0.55
C ASN A 143 -22.74 -16.20 1.75
N ALA A 144 -23.43 -17.05 2.51
CA ALA A 144 -22.85 -17.76 3.63
C ALA A 144 -21.73 -18.71 3.19
N ILE A 145 -20.63 -18.71 3.93
CA ILE A 145 -19.46 -19.56 3.74
C ILE A 145 -19.30 -20.42 4.99
N ASP A 146 -19.12 -21.73 4.84
CA ASP A 146 -18.94 -22.65 5.96
C ASP A 146 -17.46 -22.83 6.29
N LEU A 147 -17.07 -22.42 7.49
CA LEU A 147 -15.73 -22.52 8.05
C LEU A 147 -15.67 -23.37 9.33
N SER A 148 -16.66 -24.23 9.56
CA SER A 148 -16.83 -25.01 10.82
C SER A 148 -15.65 -25.93 11.17
N MET A 149 -14.82 -26.30 10.20
CA MET A 149 -13.65 -27.16 10.39
C MET A 149 -12.32 -26.39 10.48
N TYR A 150 -12.36 -25.06 10.41
CA TYR A 150 -11.16 -24.24 10.30
C TYR A 150 -11.09 -23.22 11.44
N PRO A 151 -10.29 -23.49 12.49
CA PRO A 151 -10.20 -22.61 13.65
C PRO A 151 -9.45 -21.30 13.37
N ALA A 152 -8.53 -21.30 12.39
CA ALA A 152 -7.71 -20.16 12.05
C ALA A 152 -7.76 -19.89 10.54
N VAL A 153 -8.30 -18.73 10.16
CA VAL A 153 -8.58 -18.38 8.77
C VAL A 153 -8.27 -16.91 8.47
N SER A 154 -7.76 -16.68 7.28
CA SER A 154 -7.59 -15.33 6.73
C SER A 154 -8.38 -15.16 5.44
N VAL A 155 -8.87 -13.94 5.21
CA VAL A 155 -9.33 -13.52 3.89
C VAL A 155 -8.16 -12.85 3.16
N GLU A 156 -7.95 -13.27 1.93
CA GLU A 156 -6.91 -12.75 1.04
C GLU A 156 -7.56 -12.32 -0.28
N PHE A 157 -7.06 -11.24 -0.87
CA PHE A 157 -7.57 -10.74 -2.15
C PHE A 157 -6.56 -9.83 -2.85
N GLU A 158 -6.68 -9.73 -4.15
CA GLU A 158 -5.99 -8.74 -4.96
C GLU A 158 -6.92 -7.55 -5.17
N HIS A 159 -6.39 -6.34 -5.10
CA HIS A 159 -7.20 -5.13 -5.25
C HIS A 159 -6.42 -3.95 -5.84
N LEU A 160 -7.18 -2.96 -6.27
CA LEU A 160 -6.69 -1.65 -6.70
C LEU A 160 -7.64 -0.59 -6.18
N PHE A 161 -7.13 0.37 -5.42
CA PHE A 161 -7.92 1.51 -4.99
C PHE A 161 -7.18 2.83 -5.19
N ARG A 162 -7.95 3.88 -5.28
CA ARG A 162 -7.49 5.24 -5.01
C ARG A 162 -8.46 5.87 -4.02
N TYR A 163 -7.94 6.37 -2.91
CA TYR A 163 -8.73 6.89 -1.80
C TYR A 163 -8.34 8.32 -1.48
N ASN A 164 -9.34 9.19 -1.26
CA ASN A 164 -9.15 10.54 -0.75
C ASN A 164 -10.39 10.97 0.03
N ASN A 165 -10.23 11.29 1.29
CA ASN A 165 -11.31 11.76 2.14
C ASN A 165 -11.62 13.26 1.98
N LEU A 166 -10.81 13.98 1.20
CA LEU A 166 -10.96 15.41 0.94
C LEU A 166 -11.10 16.27 2.20
N GLY A 167 -10.47 15.81 3.30
CA GLY A 167 -10.53 16.47 4.61
C GLY A 167 -11.84 16.22 5.39
N ASN A 168 -12.64 15.23 4.98
CA ASN A 168 -13.90 14.89 5.65
C ASN A 168 -13.77 13.56 6.39
N THR A 169 -14.11 13.56 7.66
CA THR A 169 -14.01 12.39 8.56
C THR A 169 -15.15 11.37 8.38
N ASN A 170 -16.15 11.65 7.55
CA ASN A 170 -17.25 10.72 7.28
C ASN A 170 -16.90 9.63 6.25
N PHE A 171 -15.71 9.69 5.68
CA PHE A 171 -15.23 8.64 4.78
C PHE A 171 -14.63 7.49 5.56
N THR A 172 -14.92 6.31 5.07
CA THR A 172 -14.29 5.09 5.53
C THR A 172 -13.35 4.59 4.45
N PRO A 173 -12.06 4.37 4.76
CA PRO A 173 -11.13 3.72 3.84
C PRO A 173 -11.68 2.36 3.38
N PRO A 174 -11.09 1.74 2.34
CA PRO A 174 -11.41 0.36 1.98
C PRO A 174 -11.46 -0.53 3.21
N THR A 175 -12.63 -1.14 3.46
CA THR A 175 -12.89 -1.89 4.69
C THR A 175 -13.57 -3.23 4.37
N VAL A 176 -13.03 -4.29 4.96
CA VAL A 176 -13.65 -5.61 4.96
C VAL A 176 -14.41 -5.79 6.27
N TYR A 177 -15.64 -6.23 6.18
CA TYR A 177 -16.49 -6.56 7.32
C TYR A 177 -16.72 -8.05 7.34
N VAL A 178 -16.65 -8.66 8.52
CA VAL A 178 -16.85 -10.09 8.73
C VAL A 178 -17.95 -10.31 9.76
N SER A 179 -18.84 -11.23 9.48
CA SER A 179 -19.95 -11.57 10.37
C SER A 179 -20.25 -13.06 10.35
N SER A 180 -20.63 -13.63 11.49
CA SER A 180 -21.15 -15.00 11.60
C SER A 180 -22.68 -15.08 11.61
N ASP A 181 -23.38 -13.93 11.59
CA ASP A 181 -24.85 -13.86 11.70
C ASP A 181 -25.52 -12.89 10.71
N SER A 182 -24.74 -12.22 9.86
CA SER A 182 -25.15 -11.17 8.93
C SER A 182 -25.76 -9.91 9.57
N ILE A 183 -25.72 -9.80 10.89
CA ILE A 183 -26.27 -8.69 11.68
C ILE A 183 -25.15 -7.91 12.36
N ASN A 184 -24.30 -8.62 13.09
CA ASN A 184 -23.18 -8.05 13.82
C ASN A 184 -21.91 -8.18 12.98
N TRP A 185 -21.31 -7.03 12.66
CA TRP A 185 -20.16 -6.95 11.76
C TRP A 185 -18.93 -6.46 12.50
N THR A 186 -17.83 -7.18 12.33
CA THR A 186 -16.49 -6.71 12.76
C THR A 186 -15.78 -6.09 11.57
N GLU A 187 -15.22 -4.91 11.76
CA GLU A 187 -14.55 -4.11 10.73
C GLU A 187 -13.05 -4.41 10.72
N TYR A 188 -12.51 -4.56 9.53
CA TYR A 188 -11.08 -4.68 9.26
C TYR A 188 -10.73 -3.69 8.16
N GLN A 189 -10.11 -2.57 8.52
CA GLN A 189 -9.61 -1.64 7.53
C GLN A 189 -8.41 -2.25 6.82
N VAL A 190 -8.35 -2.10 5.51
CA VAL A 190 -7.19 -2.52 4.71
C VAL A 190 -5.94 -1.82 5.26
N HIS A 191 -4.86 -2.58 5.48
CA HIS A 191 -3.61 -2.11 6.11
C HIS A 191 -3.75 -1.47 7.50
N GLY A 192 -4.79 -1.82 8.27
CA GLY A 192 -5.05 -1.20 9.57
C GLY A 192 -5.50 0.25 9.52
N GLY A 193 -5.72 0.76 8.32
CA GLY A 193 -6.10 2.12 7.98
C GLY A 193 -5.23 2.68 6.86
N ILE A 194 -5.81 3.58 6.09
CA ILE A 194 -5.17 4.19 4.92
C ILE A 194 -5.15 5.70 5.11
N SER A 195 -4.01 6.31 4.86
CA SER A 195 -3.86 7.76 4.85
C SER A 195 -4.72 8.44 3.79
N ASN A 196 -4.97 9.70 3.99
CA ASN A 196 -5.67 10.50 3.00
C ASN A 196 -4.84 10.65 1.71
N ASN A 197 -5.52 10.58 0.56
CA ASN A 197 -4.91 10.71 -0.77
C ASN A 197 -3.90 9.60 -1.12
N THR A 198 -4.27 8.36 -0.82
CA THR A 198 -3.47 7.15 -1.07
C THR A 198 -3.98 6.41 -2.31
N GLN A 199 -3.06 5.86 -3.08
CA GLN A 199 -3.31 4.92 -4.15
C GLN A 199 -2.53 3.64 -3.89
N SER A 200 -3.17 2.49 -4.06
CA SER A 200 -2.51 1.19 -3.96
C SER A 200 -1.57 0.92 -5.13
N SER A 201 -0.68 -0.06 -5.00
CA SER A 201 -0.07 -0.72 -6.16
C SER A 201 -1.13 -1.41 -7.02
N ASN A 202 -0.76 -1.86 -8.22
CA ASN A 202 -1.69 -2.52 -9.15
C ASN A 202 -1.12 -3.87 -9.65
N PRO A 203 -1.63 -5.01 -9.20
CA PRO A 203 -2.53 -5.15 -8.05
C PRO A 203 -1.78 -4.94 -6.74
N GLU A 204 -2.52 -4.72 -5.69
CA GLU A 204 -2.05 -4.86 -4.32
C GLU A 204 -2.68 -6.11 -3.72
N TYR A 205 -1.88 -6.87 -2.99
CA TYR A 205 -2.33 -8.05 -2.27
C TYR A 205 -2.56 -7.73 -0.80
N THR A 206 -3.69 -8.17 -0.27
CA THR A 206 -4.04 -8.00 1.14
C THR A 206 -4.40 -9.32 1.78
N SER A 207 -3.89 -9.56 2.98
CA SER A 207 -4.24 -10.69 3.85
C SER A 207 -4.71 -10.15 5.20
N ILE A 208 -5.88 -10.58 5.66
CA ILE A 208 -6.49 -10.16 6.93
C ILE A 208 -6.90 -11.42 7.71
N ASN A 209 -6.34 -11.60 8.90
CA ASN A 209 -6.76 -12.68 9.77
C ASN A 209 -8.16 -12.40 10.33
N ILE A 210 -9.11 -13.28 10.04
CA ILE A 210 -10.50 -13.17 10.47
C ILE A 210 -10.91 -14.24 11.48
N SER A 211 -9.95 -14.99 12.02
CA SER A 211 -10.19 -16.16 12.90
C SER A 211 -11.07 -15.84 14.09
N THR A 212 -10.91 -14.65 14.70
CA THR A 212 -11.66 -14.23 15.90
C THR A 212 -13.17 -14.23 15.67
N VAL A 213 -13.61 -13.94 14.43
CA VAL A 213 -15.03 -13.87 14.07
C VAL A 213 -15.46 -15.11 13.29
N ALA A 214 -14.60 -15.60 12.41
CA ALA A 214 -14.93 -16.59 11.40
C ALA A 214 -14.48 -18.02 11.79
N GLY A 215 -13.51 -18.17 12.68
CA GLY A 215 -12.96 -19.48 13.05
C GLY A 215 -14.01 -20.42 13.65
N ASN A 216 -14.07 -21.63 13.13
CA ASN A 216 -15.04 -22.68 13.51
C ASN A 216 -16.53 -22.30 13.33
N GLN A 217 -16.84 -21.28 12.53
CA GLN A 217 -18.23 -20.86 12.26
C GLN A 217 -18.79 -21.60 11.04
N SER A 218 -19.98 -22.18 11.16
CA SER A 218 -20.68 -22.79 10.02
C SER A 218 -21.31 -21.79 9.06
N THR A 219 -21.32 -20.54 9.44
CA THR A 219 -21.92 -19.46 8.66
C THR A 219 -21.07 -18.21 8.82
N VAL A 220 -20.42 -17.80 7.75
CA VAL A 220 -19.60 -16.59 7.70
C VAL A 220 -19.96 -15.78 6.48
N TYR A 221 -20.06 -14.47 6.63
CA TYR A 221 -20.29 -13.52 5.55
C TYR A 221 -19.11 -12.55 5.50
N LEU A 222 -18.65 -12.26 4.30
CA LEU A 222 -17.75 -11.14 4.00
C LEU A 222 -18.56 -10.00 3.39
N LYS A 223 -18.20 -8.77 3.75
CA LYS A 223 -18.77 -7.58 3.13
C LYS A 223 -17.63 -6.59 2.87
N PHE A 224 -17.55 -6.09 1.65
CA PHE A 224 -16.58 -5.08 1.24
C PHE A 224 -17.28 -3.74 1.14
N GLY A 225 -16.73 -2.72 1.82
CA GLY A 225 -17.34 -1.40 1.93
C GLY A 225 -16.46 -0.30 1.37
N TRP A 226 -17.05 0.49 0.47
CA TRP A 226 -16.46 1.69 -0.08
C TRP A 226 -17.36 2.89 0.24
N VAL A 227 -16.83 3.84 1.03
CA VAL A 227 -17.54 5.06 1.41
C VAL A 227 -16.73 6.26 0.97
N ALA A 228 -17.11 6.83 -0.17
CA ALA A 228 -16.37 7.89 -0.80
C ALA A 228 -17.26 8.76 -1.70
N ARG A 229 -16.73 9.88 -2.17
CA ARG A 229 -17.38 10.72 -3.19
C ARG A 229 -16.64 10.76 -4.52
N CYS A 230 -15.39 10.34 -4.53
CA CYS A 230 -14.58 10.25 -5.74
C CYS A 230 -13.69 9.01 -5.66
N TYR A 231 -13.07 8.69 -6.80
CA TYR A 231 -12.20 7.53 -6.98
C TYR A 231 -12.94 6.20 -6.89
N TYR A 232 -12.23 5.12 -6.59
CA TYR A 232 -12.70 3.76 -6.83
C TYR A 232 -12.01 2.73 -5.94
N TRP A 233 -12.64 1.58 -5.84
CA TRP A 233 -12.04 0.34 -5.36
C TRP A 233 -12.44 -0.80 -6.29
N MET A 234 -11.44 -1.57 -6.75
CA MET A 234 -11.58 -2.82 -7.51
C MET A 234 -11.05 -3.96 -6.66
N ILE A 235 -11.71 -5.11 -6.73
CA ILE A 235 -11.37 -6.30 -5.96
C ILE A 235 -11.47 -7.52 -6.85
N ASP A 236 -10.50 -8.42 -6.73
CA ASP A 236 -10.43 -9.67 -7.46
C ASP A 236 -9.73 -10.77 -6.65
N ASP A 237 -9.78 -11.99 -7.14
CA ASP A 237 -9.07 -13.15 -6.59
C ASP A 237 -9.27 -13.32 -5.07
N ILE A 238 -10.51 -13.19 -4.61
CA ILE A 238 -10.84 -13.31 -3.19
C ILE A 238 -10.76 -14.77 -2.78
N LYS A 239 -10.08 -15.06 -1.67
CA LYS A 239 -10.02 -16.40 -1.09
C LYS A 239 -10.02 -16.36 0.43
N ILE A 240 -10.53 -17.41 1.04
CA ILE A 240 -10.32 -17.71 2.44
C ILE A 240 -9.34 -18.87 2.52
N VAL A 241 -8.30 -18.68 3.31
CA VAL A 241 -7.22 -19.65 3.48
C VAL A 241 -7.08 -20.04 4.94
N GLU A 242 -6.54 -21.23 5.18
CA GLU A 242 -6.10 -21.62 6.51
C GLU A 242 -4.91 -20.77 6.95
N THR A 243 -4.97 -20.18 8.13
CA THR A 243 -3.95 -19.25 8.64
C THR A 243 -2.94 -19.97 9.50
N ASP A 244 -1.66 -19.76 9.24
CA ASP A 244 -0.60 -20.20 10.12
C ASP A 244 -0.71 -19.51 11.49
N PRO A 245 -0.43 -20.21 12.58
CA PRO A 245 -0.44 -19.60 13.91
C PRO A 245 0.58 -18.46 14.04
N ASN A 246 1.69 -18.56 13.34
CA ASN A 246 2.81 -17.62 13.45
C ASN A 246 3.16 -17.10 12.05
N ARG A 247 2.80 -15.85 11.73
CA ARG A 247 3.11 -15.21 10.45
C ARG A 247 3.33 -13.73 10.66
N LEU A 248 4.50 -13.26 10.28
CA LEU A 248 4.83 -11.83 10.21
C LEU A 248 5.12 -11.45 8.76
N GLU A 249 4.80 -10.22 8.40
CA GLU A 249 5.12 -9.63 7.10
C GLU A 249 5.60 -8.20 7.30
N ILE A 250 6.42 -7.70 6.37
CA ILE A 250 6.72 -6.27 6.29
C ILE A 250 5.74 -5.66 5.29
N ALA A 251 4.83 -4.82 5.80
CA ALA A 251 3.80 -4.17 5.01
C ALA A 251 4.35 -2.92 4.29
N ASP A 252 5.27 -2.20 4.93
CA ASP A 252 5.93 -1.03 4.36
C ASP A 252 7.27 -0.80 5.03
N HIS A 253 8.21 -0.16 4.33
CA HIS A 253 9.56 0.08 4.87
C HIS A 253 10.18 1.31 4.22
N THR A 254 11.11 1.94 4.95
CA THR A 254 11.91 3.06 4.45
C THR A 254 13.27 3.12 5.11
N TYR A 255 14.21 3.76 4.44
CA TYR A 255 15.44 4.29 5.00
C TYR A 255 15.57 5.76 4.59
N GLY A 256 16.34 6.53 5.30
CA GLY A 256 16.46 7.95 5.03
C GLY A 256 16.01 8.77 6.23
N GLY A 257 15.41 9.89 6.03
CA GLY A 257 15.13 10.81 7.11
C GLY A 257 13.71 11.35 7.13
N TRP A 258 13.09 11.35 8.29
CA TRP A 258 11.86 12.08 8.57
C TRP A 258 12.01 13.60 8.46
N TRP A 259 13.22 14.10 8.47
CA TRP A 259 13.54 15.52 8.46
C TRP A 259 13.05 16.26 7.21
N LEU A 260 12.75 15.57 6.13
CA LEU A 260 12.14 16.19 4.95
C LEU A 260 10.64 16.46 5.12
N GLY A 261 9.98 15.88 6.13
CA GLY A 261 8.55 15.99 6.32
C GLY A 261 7.75 15.48 5.11
N TYR A 262 8.36 14.67 4.27
CA TYR A 262 7.78 14.16 3.04
C TYR A 262 7.40 12.71 3.27
N GLN A 263 6.12 12.42 3.15
CA GLN A 263 5.58 11.08 3.25
C GLN A 263 5.18 10.61 1.85
N LEU A 264 5.67 9.45 1.48
CA LEU A 264 5.21 8.70 0.32
C LEU A 264 4.02 7.82 0.71
N LEU A 265 3.56 7.01 -0.21
CA LEU A 265 2.58 5.96 0.05
C LEU A 265 3.09 5.09 1.22
N GLY A 266 2.24 4.84 2.21
CA GLY A 266 2.61 4.08 3.40
C GLY A 266 3.14 4.89 4.58
N ASP A 267 3.31 6.19 4.45
CA ASP A 267 3.57 7.15 5.52
C ASP A 267 4.94 7.08 6.21
N LEU A 268 5.89 6.29 5.74
CA LEU A 268 7.20 6.16 6.37
C LEU A 268 8.27 7.14 5.86
N GLY A 269 7.97 7.97 4.89
CA GLY A 269 8.90 8.93 4.32
C GLY A 269 9.44 8.49 2.95
N ALA A 270 10.47 9.17 2.47
CA ALA A 270 11.07 8.93 1.17
C ALA A 270 12.38 8.14 1.29
N ASP A 271 12.58 7.20 0.39
CA ASP A 271 13.85 6.52 0.23
C ASP A 271 14.86 7.42 -0.50
N TYR A 272 16.12 7.41 -0.08
CA TYR A 272 17.20 8.14 -0.76
C TYR A 272 17.98 7.22 -1.69
N THR A 273 17.78 7.38 -2.98
CA THR A 273 18.52 6.62 -3.99
C THR A 273 19.97 7.09 -4.12
N PHE A 274 20.17 8.41 -4.12
CA PHE A 274 21.50 9.06 -4.14
C PHE A 274 21.61 10.07 -3.01
N ASN A 275 22.64 9.95 -2.19
CA ASN A 275 22.79 10.87 -1.06
C ASN A 275 24.26 11.28 -0.89
N PRO A 276 24.58 12.59 -0.90
CA PRO A 276 25.93 13.06 -0.62
C PRO A 276 26.43 12.61 0.76
N MET A 277 27.67 12.14 0.83
CA MET A 277 28.30 11.69 2.07
C MET A 277 28.16 12.71 3.19
N SER A 278 28.38 13.99 2.88
CA SER A 278 28.28 15.08 3.85
C SER A 278 26.89 15.22 4.47
N GLN A 279 25.83 14.93 3.71
CA GLN A 279 24.46 14.94 4.21
C GLN A 279 24.12 13.67 4.98
N ALA A 280 24.52 12.51 4.46
CA ALA A 280 24.30 11.23 5.13
C ALA A 280 25.00 11.14 6.49
N MET A 281 26.17 11.76 6.63
CA MET A 281 26.86 11.87 7.92
C MET A 281 26.19 12.82 8.91
N GLN A 282 25.59 13.93 8.43
CA GLN A 282 24.87 14.87 9.26
C GLN A 282 23.46 14.38 9.63
N ASN A 283 22.86 13.60 8.75
CA ASN A 283 21.52 13.03 8.90
C ASN A 283 21.59 11.52 8.62
N PRO A 284 22.05 10.73 9.62
CA PRO A 284 22.19 9.28 9.46
C PRO A 284 20.87 8.62 9.07
N TYR A 285 20.95 7.59 8.23
CA TYR A 285 19.80 6.84 7.76
C TYR A 285 19.09 6.16 8.93
N ARG A 286 17.83 6.49 9.10
CA ARG A 286 16.93 5.81 10.01
C ARG A 286 16.17 4.75 9.22
N MET A 287 16.25 3.49 9.66
CA MET A 287 15.53 2.38 9.06
C MET A 287 14.28 2.13 9.83
N GLU A 288 13.16 2.14 9.13
CA GLU A 288 11.83 1.91 9.68
C GLU A 288 11.06 0.95 8.78
N ALA A 289 10.16 0.19 9.39
CA ALA A 289 9.21 -0.63 8.66
C ALA A 289 7.92 -0.79 9.48
N VAL A 290 6.82 -0.99 8.77
CA VAL A 290 5.58 -1.47 9.33
C VAL A 290 5.60 -2.99 9.29
N VAL A 291 5.58 -3.63 10.45
CA VAL A 291 5.51 -5.08 10.60
C VAL A 291 4.06 -5.45 10.91
N GLN A 292 3.48 -6.29 10.08
CA GLN A 292 2.12 -6.81 10.26
C GLN A 292 2.18 -8.22 10.83
N ASN A 293 1.35 -8.49 11.84
CA ASN A 293 1.10 -9.85 12.32
C ASN A 293 -0.15 -10.43 11.64
N ASN A 294 0.05 -11.23 10.62
CA ASN A 294 -1.00 -11.96 9.89
C ASN A 294 -1.24 -13.38 10.45
N GLY A 295 -0.51 -13.78 11.49
CA GLY A 295 -0.68 -15.06 12.17
C GLY A 295 -1.95 -15.12 13.04
N ALA A 296 -2.34 -16.32 13.45
CA ALA A 296 -3.45 -16.51 14.37
C ALA A 296 -3.07 -16.29 15.85
N SER A 297 -1.81 -16.06 16.14
CA SER A 297 -1.28 -15.87 17.51
C SER A 297 -0.47 -14.56 17.62
N SER A 298 -0.54 -13.95 18.80
CA SER A 298 0.36 -12.81 19.12
C SER A 298 1.81 -13.26 19.08
N GLN A 299 2.70 -12.43 18.56
CA GLN A 299 4.11 -12.69 18.38
C GLN A 299 4.93 -11.95 19.42
N THR A 300 5.59 -12.70 20.31
CA THR A 300 6.48 -12.11 21.34
C THR A 300 7.88 -11.84 20.78
N ASN A 301 8.55 -10.84 21.38
CA ASN A 301 9.88 -10.40 20.94
C ASN A 301 9.98 -10.04 19.44
N THR A 302 8.90 -9.51 18.87
CA THR A 302 8.88 -9.04 17.49
C THR A 302 9.86 -7.88 17.34
N LYS A 303 10.72 -7.98 16.33
CA LYS A 303 11.76 -6.98 16.00
C LYS A 303 11.82 -6.78 14.48
N LEU A 304 12.11 -5.55 14.09
CA LEU A 304 12.68 -5.24 12.79
C LEU A 304 14.21 -5.44 12.87
N ASN A 305 14.78 -6.11 11.88
CA ASN A 305 16.21 -6.29 11.71
C ASN A 305 16.65 -5.69 10.38
N THR A 306 17.84 -5.14 10.34
CA THR A 306 18.45 -4.62 9.13
C THR A 306 19.90 -5.07 9.00
N LEU A 307 20.33 -5.29 7.76
CA LEU A 307 21.70 -5.54 7.38
C LEU A 307 22.06 -4.60 6.23
N ILE A 308 23.20 -3.95 6.32
CA ILE A 308 23.74 -3.12 5.25
C ILE A 308 25.03 -3.73 4.76
N SER A 309 25.14 -3.92 3.46
CA SER A 309 26.33 -4.43 2.79
C SER A 309 26.83 -3.49 1.70
N ASP A 310 28.09 -3.64 1.32
CA ASP A 310 28.69 -2.96 0.17
C ASP A 310 28.34 -3.69 -1.15
N ASP A 311 28.82 -3.16 -2.27
CA ASP A 311 28.67 -3.73 -3.62
C ASP A 311 29.33 -5.09 -3.81
N LEU A 312 30.21 -5.49 -2.89
CA LEU A 312 30.85 -6.80 -2.87
C LEU A 312 30.13 -7.79 -1.94
N GLY A 313 29.05 -7.37 -1.28
CA GLY A 313 28.32 -8.19 -0.32
C GLY A 313 28.92 -8.26 1.08
N ASN A 314 29.95 -7.45 1.39
CA ASN A 314 30.53 -7.42 2.73
C ASN A 314 29.59 -6.67 3.69
N THR A 315 29.29 -7.26 4.84
CA THR A 315 28.48 -6.60 5.88
C THR A 315 29.20 -5.38 6.44
N ILE A 316 28.55 -4.21 6.31
CA ILE A 316 29.02 -2.95 6.84
C ILE A 316 28.38 -2.68 8.22
N SER A 317 27.10 -2.92 8.34
CA SER A 317 26.33 -2.62 9.56
C SER A 317 25.16 -3.57 9.74
N THR A 318 24.80 -3.81 11.00
CA THR A 318 23.55 -4.48 11.38
C THR A 318 22.89 -3.71 12.50
N ALA A 319 21.57 -3.63 12.48
CA ALA A 319 20.80 -2.99 13.55
C ALA A 319 19.47 -3.72 13.76
N SER A 320 18.87 -3.53 14.94
CA SER A 320 17.54 -4.05 15.24
C SER A 320 16.74 -3.00 16.01
N SER A 321 15.42 -3.11 15.93
CA SER A 321 14.51 -2.35 16.77
C SER A 321 14.50 -2.87 18.21
N ASN A 322 13.87 -2.12 19.11
CA ASN A 322 13.41 -2.69 20.37
C ASN A 322 12.39 -3.79 20.09
N ALA A 323 12.35 -4.79 20.99
CA ALA A 323 11.36 -5.85 20.91
C ALA A 323 9.99 -5.37 21.41
N ILE A 324 8.94 -5.85 20.72
CA ILE A 324 7.55 -5.63 21.12
C ILE A 324 6.79 -6.96 21.17
N THR A 325 5.55 -6.95 21.65
CA THR A 325 4.57 -7.98 21.39
C THR A 325 3.64 -7.50 20.29
N SER A 326 3.68 -8.13 19.13
CA SER A 326 2.81 -7.82 18.00
C SER A 326 1.51 -8.64 18.12
N MET A 327 0.40 -7.94 18.23
CA MET A 327 -0.93 -8.56 18.36
C MET A 327 -1.44 -9.02 17.00
N VAL A 328 -2.36 -9.97 17.00
CA VAL A 328 -3.02 -10.43 15.76
C VAL A 328 -3.62 -9.23 15.02
N ASN A 329 -3.37 -9.13 13.73
CA ASN A 329 -3.78 -8.02 12.84
C ASN A 329 -3.19 -6.64 13.22
N SER A 330 -2.18 -6.56 14.09
CA SER A 330 -1.52 -5.28 14.32
C SER A 330 -0.63 -4.88 13.16
N TYR A 331 -0.50 -3.58 12.99
CA TYR A 331 0.46 -2.90 12.12
C TYR A 331 1.37 -2.09 13.03
N ASP A 332 2.56 -2.62 13.28
CA ASP A 332 3.50 -2.05 14.23
C ASP A 332 4.64 -1.34 13.50
N THR A 333 4.71 -0.02 13.58
CA THR A 333 5.85 0.73 13.05
C THR A 333 7.05 0.55 13.94
N LEU A 334 8.07 -0.10 13.44
CA LEU A 334 9.32 -0.38 14.14
C LEU A 334 10.49 0.37 13.50
N ALA A 335 11.34 0.96 14.32
CA ALA A 335 12.56 1.61 13.88
C ALA A 335 13.78 0.99 14.56
N THR A 336 14.89 0.90 13.84
CA THR A 336 16.17 0.45 14.42
C THR A 336 16.63 1.38 15.54
N THR A 337 17.27 0.82 16.56
CA THR A 337 17.77 1.59 17.71
C THR A 337 18.99 2.43 17.37
N THR A 338 19.67 2.13 16.28
CA THR A 338 20.82 2.87 15.77
C THR A 338 20.60 3.24 14.31
N ASN A 339 20.99 4.47 13.96
CA ASN A 339 20.98 4.94 12.59
C ASN A 339 22.28 4.59 11.90
N PHE A 340 22.26 4.47 10.58
CA PHE A 340 23.43 4.20 9.78
C PHE A 340 24.05 5.49 9.24
N SER A 341 25.34 5.68 9.52
CA SER A 341 26.16 6.73 8.90
C SER A 341 27.17 6.07 7.97
N PRO A 342 27.08 6.28 6.65
CA PRO A 342 28.02 5.69 5.73
C PRO A 342 29.43 6.26 5.92
N THR A 343 30.43 5.42 5.73
CA THR A 343 31.86 5.79 5.82
C THR A 343 32.60 5.64 4.50
N SER A 344 31.91 5.15 3.45
CA SER A 344 32.45 4.96 2.11
C SER A 344 31.48 5.45 1.06
N TYR A 345 32.02 5.88 -0.08
CA TYR A 345 31.23 6.15 -1.28
C TYR A 345 30.83 4.84 -1.97
N GLY A 346 29.80 4.93 -2.82
CA GLY A 346 29.35 3.83 -3.65
C GLY A 346 28.04 3.24 -3.19
N TYR A 347 27.70 2.10 -3.79
CA TYR A 347 26.44 1.42 -3.55
C TYR A 347 26.43 0.72 -2.19
N HIS A 348 25.30 0.85 -1.52
CA HIS A 348 24.98 0.16 -0.27
C HIS A 348 23.63 -0.56 -0.44
N GLU A 349 23.63 -1.85 -0.16
CA GLU A 349 22.40 -2.64 -0.12
C GLU A 349 21.87 -2.67 1.32
N ILE A 350 20.59 -2.42 1.47
CA ILE A 350 19.90 -2.39 2.78
C ILE A 350 18.84 -3.47 2.77
N SER A 351 19.02 -4.48 3.59
CA SER A 351 18.11 -5.60 3.76
C SER A 351 17.28 -5.42 5.03
N PHE A 352 15.96 -5.63 4.94
CA PHE A 352 15.00 -5.55 6.04
C PHE A 352 14.30 -6.89 6.22
N TRP A 353 14.14 -7.35 7.46
CA TRP A 353 13.30 -8.49 7.80
C TRP A 353 12.76 -8.34 9.23
N ALA A 354 11.59 -8.92 9.50
CA ALA A 354 11.07 -9.03 10.84
C ALA A 354 11.29 -10.45 11.40
N SER A 355 11.37 -10.55 12.73
CA SER A 355 11.48 -11.80 13.45
C SER A 355 10.74 -11.75 14.78
N SER A 356 10.34 -12.91 15.31
CA SER A 356 9.82 -13.08 16.67
C SER A 356 10.34 -14.39 17.28
N ASP A 357 9.94 -14.68 18.52
CA ASP A 357 10.29 -15.96 19.16
C ASP A 357 9.76 -17.18 18.38
N SER A 358 8.56 -17.06 17.79
CA SER A 358 7.88 -18.16 17.10
C SER A 358 7.97 -18.07 15.57
N PHE A 359 8.44 -16.95 15.02
CA PHE A 359 8.62 -16.72 13.58
C PHE A 359 10.01 -16.11 13.35
N PRO A 360 11.00 -16.95 13.03
CA PRO A 360 12.41 -16.55 13.08
C PRO A 360 12.79 -15.49 12.04
N THR A 361 12.12 -15.42 10.90
CA THR A 361 12.38 -14.45 9.85
C THR A 361 11.21 -14.34 8.87
N THR A 362 10.89 -13.12 8.46
CA THR A 362 10.07 -12.86 7.27
C THR A 362 10.91 -13.03 6.02
N ASP A 363 10.29 -12.87 4.85
CA ASP A 363 11.01 -12.58 3.63
C ASP A 363 11.85 -11.31 3.83
N THR A 364 12.99 -11.28 3.15
CA THR A 364 13.89 -10.14 3.21
C THR A 364 13.56 -9.16 2.09
N LEU A 365 13.23 -7.93 2.47
CA LEU A 365 13.09 -6.84 1.52
C LEU A 365 14.44 -6.14 1.37
N VAL A 366 14.77 -5.76 0.14
CA VAL A 366 16.06 -5.17 -0.19
C VAL A 366 15.86 -3.82 -0.87
N ARG A 367 16.60 -2.82 -0.41
CA ARG A 367 16.70 -1.49 -1.02
C ARG A 367 18.15 -1.16 -1.33
N GLY A 368 18.35 -0.27 -2.30
CA GLY A 368 19.66 0.22 -2.65
C GLY A 368 19.78 1.73 -2.46
N THR A 369 20.93 2.18 -1.98
CA THR A 369 21.29 3.60 -1.97
C THR A 369 22.73 3.78 -2.44
N VAL A 370 22.98 4.90 -3.10
CA VAL A 370 24.33 5.26 -3.55
C VAL A 370 24.82 6.47 -2.77
N VAL A 371 25.89 6.29 -2.02
CA VAL A 371 26.55 7.40 -1.33
C VAL A 371 27.51 8.08 -2.30
N THR A 372 27.25 9.35 -2.58
CA THR A 372 27.99 10.15 -3.57
C THR A 372 28.79 11.28 -2.92
N ASP A 373 29.62 11.95 -3.71
CA ASP A 373 30.30 13.18 -3.28
C ASP A 373 29.33 14.38 -3.28
N THR A 374 28.55 14.56 -4.35
CA THR A 374 27.75 15.77 -4.60
C THR A 374 26.35 15.52 -5.12
N VAL A 375 26.02 14.33 -5.62
CA VAL A 375 24.72 14.03 -6.25
C VAL A 375 23.69 13.63 -5.21
N TYR A 376 22.49 14.19 -5.35
CA TYR A 376 21.32 13.92 -4.52
C TYR A 376 20.14 13.51 -5.39
N GLY A 377 19.43 12.45 -5.03
CA GLY A 377 18.22 11.98 -5.70
C GLY A 377 17.32 11.22 -4.71
N ILE A 378 16.02 11.33 -4.92
CA ILE A 378 14.96 10.67 -4.16
C ILE A 378 14.05 9.97 -5.18
N ASP A 379 13.67 8.72 -4.92
CA ASP A 379 12.66 7.97 -5.67
C ASP A 379 11.26 8.22 -5.14
#